data_0ba59600ae443f554636806e0eb97ffc
#
_entry.id   0ba59600ae443f554636806e0eb97ffc
#
_cell.length_a   1.000
_cell.length_b   1.000
_cell.length_c   1.000
_cell.angle_alpha   90.00
_cell.angle_beta   90.00
_cell.angle_gamma   90.00
#
_symmetry.space_group_name_H-M   'P 1'
#
loop_
_entity.id
_entity.type
_entity.pdbx_description
1 polymer ?
#
loop_
_entity_poly.entity_id
_entity_poly.type
_entity_poly.pdbx_seq_one_letter_code
_entity_poly.pdbx_strand_id
1 'polypeptide(L)'
;MALYTPEYKPNGNEIAVLTTSKGTIRVQLAGNDAPIHVGNFVELSQKGYYDGLKFHRYVPGFVIQGGCPNTRDLTPEQVIKEGSRRGCGTGNPGYSIHEEYTTNPNNVHKD
;
A
#
# COMPACT_ATOMS: atom_id res chain seq x y z
N MET A 1 6.83 17.32 -4.10
CA MET A 1 6.60 16.00 -4.70
C MET A 1 5.56 16.12 -5.79
N ALA A 2 5.82 15.54 -6.96
CA ALA A 2 4.89 15.63 -8.07
C ALA A 2 3.64 14.76 -7.82
N LEU A 3 2.48 15.25 -8.28
CA LEU A 3 1.26 14.46 -8.30
C LEU A 3 1.24 13.60 -9.56
N TYR A 4 0.85 12.35 -9.41
CA TYR A 4 0.79 11.40 -10.50
C TYR A 4 -0.62 10.86 -10.65
N THR A 5 -1.08 10.75 -11.89
CA THR A 5 -2.36 10.12 -12.20
C THR A 5 -2.07 8.79 -12.89
N PRO A 6 -2.44 7.65 -12.29
CA PRO A 6 -2.19 6.34 -12.89
C PRO A 6 -2.88 6.19 -14.24
N GLU A 7 -2.22 5.51 -15.16
CA GLU A 7 -2.80 5.19 -16.46
C GLU A 7 -3.77 4.01 -16.40
N TYR A 8 -3.57 3.11 -15.44
CA TYR A 8 -4.46 1.97 -15.27
C TYR A 8 -5.84 2.42 -14.82
N LYS A 9 -6.88 1.93 -15.50
CA LYS A 9 -8.27 2.25 -15.22
C LYS A 9 -8.94 1.04 -14.56
N PRO A 10 -9.16 1.06 -13.23
CA PRO A 10 -9.80 -0.07 -12.56
C PRO A 10 -11.22 -0.31 -13.08
N ASN A 11 -11.61 -1.59 -13.16
CA ASN A 11 -12.97 -1.97 -13.57
C ASN A 11 -13.88 -2.27 -12.37
N GLY A 12 -13.35 -2.21 -11.15
CA GLY A 12 -14.11 -2.49 -9.93
C GLY A 12 -14.07 -3.94 -9.47
N ASN A 13 -13.46 -4.83 -10.24
CA ASN A 13 -13.42 -6.26 -9.95
C ASN A 13 -12.02 -6.77 -9.58
N GLU A 14 -11.05 -5.88 -9.46
CA GLU A 14 -9.69 -6.28 -9.13
C GLU A 14 -9.60 -6.85 -7.72
N ILE A 15 -8.81 -7.92 -7.60
CA ILE A 15 -8.51 -8.53 -6.32
C ILE A 15 -7.00 -8.53 -6.14
N ALA A 16 -6.54 -7.97 -5.02
CA ALA A 16 -5.13 -8.05 -4.65
C ALA A 16 -4.87 -9.35 -3.91
N VAL A 17 -3.86 -10.09 -4.35
CA VAL A 17 -3.44 -11.33 -3.70
C VAL A 17 -2.09 -11.07 -3.05
N LEU A 18 -2.08 -11.07 -1.71
CA LEU A 18 -0.87 -10.83 -0.93
C LEU A 18 -0.33 -12.18 -0.46
N THR A 19 0.76 -12.61 -1.07
CA THR A 19 1.45 -13.84 -0.66
C THR A 19 2.51 -13.47 0.37
N THR A 20 2.30 -13.90 1.61
CA THR A 20 3.19 -13.59 2.73
C THR A 20 3.81 -14.88 3.28
N SER A 21 4.82 -14.73 4.15
CA SER A 21 5.44 -15.86 4.81
C SER A 21 4.47 -16.61 5.75
N LYS A 22 3.34 -15.99 6.10
CA LYS A 22 2.34 -16.57 6.99
C LYS A 22 1.08 -17.04 6.27
N GLY A 23 0.99 -16.87 4.95
CA GLY A 23 -0.15 -17.28 4.16
C GLY A 23 -0.53 -16.25 3.11
N THR A 24 -1.65 -16.52 2.44
CA THR A 24 -2.14 -15.70 1.34
C THR A 24 -3.38 -14.94 1.78
N ILE A 25 -3.41 -13.64 1.50
CA ILE A 25 -4.55 -12.76 1.78
C ILE A 25 -5.11 -12.27 0.45
N ARG A 26 -6.44 -12.29 0.30
CA ARG A 26 -7.12 -11.76 -0.88
C ARG A 26 -7.94 -10.54 -0.45
N VAL A 27 -7.76 -9.44 -1.17
CA VAL A 27 -8.45 -8.18 -0.88
C VAL A 27 -9.13 -7.68 -2.15
N GLN A 28 -10.45 -7.49 -2.08
CA GLN A 28 -11.17 -6.86 -3.18
C GLN A 28 -10.91 -5.36 -3.14
N LEU A 29 -10.48 -4.81 -4.28
CA LEU A 29 -10.15 -3.41 -4.39
C LEU A 29 -11.36 -2.60 -4.80
N ALA A 30 -11.56 -1.44 -4.17
CA ALA A 30 -12.71 -0.57 -4.42
C ALA A 30 -12.43 0.39 -5.58
N GLY A 31 -12.19 -0.18 -6.78
CA GLY A 31 -11.79 0.59 -7.96
C GLY A 31 -12.84 1.59 -8.43
N ASN A 32 -14.13 1.32 -8.17
CA ASN A 32 -15.19 2.26 -8.53
C ASN A 32 -15.26 3.45 -7.59
N ASP A 33 -14.84 3.28 -6.33
CA ASP A 33 -14.91 4.32 -5.31
C ASP A 33 -13.61 5.10 -5.17
N ALA A 34 -12.48 4.48 -5.51
CA ALA A 34 -11.17 5.09 -5.42
C ALA A 34 -10.31 4.69 -6.64
N PRO A 35 -10.69 5.12 -7.86
CA PRO A 35 -10.00 4.66 -9.07
C PRO A 35 -8.53 5.09 -9.13
N ILE A 36 -8.20 6.26 -8.62
CA ILE A 36 -6.79 6.72 -8.64
C ILE A 36 -5.94 5.91 -7.67
N HIS A 37 -6.44 5.69 -6.46
CA HIS A 37 -5.72 4.89 -5.46
C HIS A 37 -5.56 3.44 -5.91
N VAL A 38 -6.62 2.83 -6.42
CA VAL A 38 -6.57 1.45 -6.91
C VAL A 38 -5.67 1.34 -8.14
N GLY A 39 -5.78 2.29 -9.08
CA GLY A 39 -4.93 2.31 -10.26
C GLY A 39 -3.46 2.41 -9.89
N ASN A 40 -3.13 3.26 -8.92
CA ASN A 40 -1.77 3.40 -8.41
C ASN A 40 -1.28 2.10 -7.77
N PHE A 41 -2.10 1.48 -6.95
CA PHE A 41 -1.75 0.21 -6.31
C PHE A 41 -1.50 -0.89 -7.35
N VAL A 42 -2.35 -0.99 -8.37
CA VAL A 42 -2.19 -1.98 -9.43
C VAL A 42 -0.89 -1.74 -10.20
N GLU A 43 -0.61 -0.49 -10.59
CA GLU A 43 0.60 -0.17 -11.33
C GLU A 43 1.86 -0.49 -10.52
N LEU A 44 1.89 -0.11 -9.24
CA LEU A 44 3.02 -0.43 -8.37
C LEU A 44 3.20 -1.94 -8.20
N SER A 45 2.08 -2.67 -8.06
CA SER A 45 2.11 -4.14 -7.93
C SER A 45 2.69 -4.79 -9.18
N GLN A 46 2.30 -4.30 -10.36
CA GLN A 46 2.79 -4.84 -11.63
C GLN A 46 4.27 -4.56 -11.83
N LYS A 47 4.79 -3.49 -11.27
CA LYS A 47 6.22 -3.16 -11.31
C LYS A 47 7.04 -3.89 -10.26
N GLY A 48 6.41 -4.69 -9.40
CA GLY A 48 7.09 -5.40 -8.33
C GLY A 48 7.46 -4.51 -7.14
N TYR A 49 6.87 -3.33 -7.03
CA TYR A 49 7.21 -2.38 -5.96
C TYR A 49 7.01 -2.98 -4.56
N TYR A 50 5.95 -3.77 -4.38
CA TYR A 50 5.63 -4.34 -3.07
C TYR A 50 6.36 -5.65 -2.77
N ASP A 51 7.06 -6.23 -3.75
CA ASP A 51 7.75 -7.50 -3.55
C ASP A 51 8.90 -7.33 -2.56
N GLY A 52 8.97 -8.22 -1.58
CA GLY A 52 10.01 -8.20 -0.56
C GLY A 52 9.82 -7.18 0.55
N LEU A 53 8.75 -6.40 0.52
CA LEU A 53 8.46 -5.45 1.59
C LEU A 53 7.92 -6.17 2.82
N LYS A 54 8.10 -5.57 3.99
CA LYS A 54 7.70 -6.17 5.27
C LYS A 54 6.66 -5.30 5.96
N PHE A 55 5.85 -5.95 6.80
CA PHE A 55 4.96 -5.22 7.70
C PHE A 55 5.82 -4.63 8.82
N HIS A 56 5.90 -3.31 8.85
CA HIS A 56 6.80 -2.61 9.76
C HIS A 56 6.11 -2.08 11.02
N ARG A 57 4.80 -2.20 11.12
CA ARG A 57 4.04 -1.68 12.25
C ARG A 57 2.87 -2.59 12.57
N TYR A 58 2.72 -2.92 13.84
CA TYR A 58 1.59 -3.70 14.32
C TYR A 58 1.07 -3.08 15.60
N VAL A 59 -0.20 -2.70 15.59
CA VAL A 59 -0.90 -2.18 16.76
C VAL A 59 -2.09 -3.10 17.02
N PRO A 60 -2.07 -3.92 18.09
CA PRO A 60 -3.13 -4.88 18.36
C PRO A 60 -4.51 -4.20 18.43
N GLY A 61 -5.49 -4.80 17.75
CA GLY A 61 -6.86 -4.29 17.72
C GLY A 61 -7.04 -3.06 16.82
N PHE A 62 -6.01 -2.59 16.16
CA PHE A 62 -6.09 -1.40 15.31
C PHE A 62 -5.57 -1.65 13.90
N VAL A 63 -4.27 -1.93 13.72
CA VAL A 63 -3.69 -1.98 12.38
C VAL A 63 -2.45 -2.86 12.30
N ILE A 64 -2.25 -3.46 11.12
CA ILE A 64 -0.96 -3.98 10.69
C ILE A 64 -0.60 -3.21 9.41
N GLN A 65 0.59 -2.62 9.37
CA GLN A 65 0.98 -1.68 8.33
C GLN A 65 2.21 -2.16 7.58
N GLY A 66 2.17 -2.06 6.26
CA GLY A 66 3.27 -2.45 5.38
C GLY A 66 3.33 -1.55 4.17
N GLY A 67 4.19 -1.90 3.21
CA GLY A 67 4.30 -1.19 1.94
C GLY A 67 5.40 -0.14 1.88
N CYS A 68 6.20 0.02 2.94
CA CYS A 68 7.31 0.98 2.91
C CYS A 68 8.53 0.38 2.21
N PRO A 69 9.06 1.01 1.14
CA PRO A 69 10.21 0.48 0.41
C PRO A 69 11.48 0.38 1.25
N ASN A 70 11.59 1.15 2.34
CA ASN A 70 12.75 1.09 3.22
C ASN A 70 12.86 -0.24 3.97
N THR A 71 11.81 -1.09 3.92
CA THR A 71 11.85 -2.41 4.54
C THR A 71 12.41 -3.50 3.62
N ARG A 72 12.62 -3.19 2.32
CA ARG A 72 12.95 -4.23 1.33
C ARG A 72 14.23 -4.98 1.66
N ASP A 73 15.28 -4.26 2.01
CA ASP A 73 16.60 -4.84 2.26
C ASP A 73 16.85 -5.19 3.71
N LEU A 74 15.84 -5.10 4.55
CA LEU A 74 15.95 -5.42 5.97
C LEU A 74 15.41 -6.81 6.25
N THR A 75 16.03 -7.52 7.20
CA THR A 75 15.44 -8.76 7.71
C THR A 75 14.24 -8.44 8.59
N PRO A 76 13.30 -9.38 8.80
CA PRO A 76 12.20 -9.13 9.72
C PRO A 76 12.65 -8.70 11.12
N GLU A 77 13.76 -9.25 11.61
CA GLU A 77 14.31 -8.86 12.90
C GLU A 77 14.79 -7.42 12.92
N GLN A 78 15.44 -6.97 11.83
CA GLN A 78 15.87 -5.58 11.71
C GLN A 78 14.69 -4.62 11.67
N VAL A 79 13.61 -5.00 11.01
CA VAL A 79 12.39 -4.19 10.96
C VAL A 79 11.82 -4.01 12.36
N ILE A 80 11.76 -5.07 13.15
CA ILE A 80 11.22 -5.03 14.51
C ILE A 80 12.11 -4.20 15.43
N LYS A 81 13.41 -4.40 15.38
CA LYS A 81 14.35 -3.80 16.34
C LYS A 81 14.84 -2.42 15.92
N GLU A 82 14.95 -2.17 14.62
CA GLU A 82 15.61 -0.98 14.10
C GLU A 82 14.75 -0.19 13.11
N GLY A 83 13.47 -0.58 12.94
CA GLY A 83 12.61 -0.03 11.90
C GLY A 83 12.52 1.49 11.90
N SER A 84 12.27 2.09 13.06
CA SER A 84 12.16 3.54 13.18
C SER A 84 13.46 4.24 12.78
N ARG A 85 14.60 3.70 13.22
CA ARG A 85 15.91 4.25 12.91
C ARG A 85 16.26 4.08 11.43
N ARG A 86 15.77 3.03 10.79
CA ARG A 86 16.02 2.72 9.38
C ARG A 86 15.01 3.38 8.43
N GLY A 87 14.13 4.23 8.94
CA GLY A 87 13.18 4.96 8.14
C GLY A 87 11.96 4.18 7.68
N CYS A 88 11.63 3.07 8.35
CA CYS A 88 10.42 2.31 8.02
C CYS A 88 9.18 3.17 8.23
N GLY A 89 8.31 3.24 7.22
CA GLY A 89 7.12 4.07 7.23
C GLY A 89 7.30 5.44 6.58
N THR A 90 8.53 5.82 6.20
CA THR A 90 8.79 7.13 5.62
C THR A 90 9.11 7.08 4.13
N GLY A 91 9.25 5.87 3.55
CA GLY A 91 9.54 5.73 2.13
C GLY A 91 8.30 5.94 1.27
N ASN A 92 8.52 6.23 -0.03
CA ASN A 92 7.45 6.44 -0.99
C ASN A 92 7.95 6.11 -2.40
N PRO A 93 7.07 6.05 -3.42
CA PRO A 93 7.47 5.74 -4.78
C PRO A 93 8.09 6.92 -5.54
N GLY A 94 8.22 8.09 -4.90
CA GLY A 94 8.78 9.29 -5.53
C GLY A 94 7.73 10.24 -6.06
N TYR A 95 6.45 9.99 -5.80
CA TYR A 95 5.35 10.85 -6.23
C TYR A 95 4.19 10.72 -5.24
N SER A 96 3.20 11.60 -5.40
CA SER A 96 1.94 11.54 -4.66
C SER A 96 0.78 11.43 -5.64
N ILE A 97 -0.39 11.04 -5.16
CA ILE A 97 -1.61 10.95 -5.96
C ILE A 97 -2.71 11.81 -5.33
N HIS A 98 -3.74 12.13 -6.14
CA HIS A 98 -4.86 12.95 -5.69
C HIS A 98 -5.71 12.20 -4.68
N GLU A 99 -6.22 12.95 -3.70
CA GLU A 99 -7.23 12.43 -2.77
C GLU A 99 -8.56 12.24 -3.49
N GLU A 100 -9.33 11.23 -3.06
CA GLU A 100 -10.60 10.89 -3.71
C GLU A 100 -11.79 10.92 -2.75
N TYR A 101 -11.56 11.15 -1.47
CA TYR A 101 -12.66 11.15 -0.49
C TYR A 101 -13.56 12.38 -0.61
N THR A 102 -13.08 13.46 -1.24
CA THR A 102 -13.85 14.69 -1.42
C THR A 102 -14.76 14.66 -2.64
N THR A 103 -14.53 13.71 -3.56
CA THR A 103 -15.27 13.64 -4.83
C THR A 103 -16.17 12.42 -4.95
N ASN A 104 -16.09 11.47 -4.02
CA ASN A 104 -16.86 10.24 -4.07
C ASN A 104 -17.56 10.02 -2.73
N PRO A 105 -18.92 10.03 -2.70
CA PRO A 105 -19.67 9.88 -1.44
C PRO A 105 -19.50 8.50 -0.78
N ASN A 106 -19.06 7.49 -1.52
CA ASN A 106 -18.83 6.15 -0.98
C ASN A 106 -17.42 5.99 -0.40
N ASN A 107 -16.53 6.96 -0.65
CA ASN A 107 -15.16 6.91 -0.18
C ASN A 107 -15.03 7.76 1.08
N VAL A 108 -15.39 7.16 2.20
CA VAL A 108 -15.37 7.84 3.51
C VAL A 108 -14.19 7.30 4.32
N HIS A 109 -13.32 8.21 4.76
CA HIS A 109 -12.17 7.84 5.58
C HIS A 109 -12.63 7.64 7.02
N LYS A 110 -12.47 6.41 7.51
CA LYS A 110 -12.78 6.00 8.88
C LYS A 110 -11.55 5.40 9.54
N ASP A 111 -11.51 5.51 10.84
CA ASP A 111 -10.45 4.90 11.65
C ASP A 111 -10.53 3.37 11.65
#